data_452798351d56ac331d614a1508733f4c
#
_entry.id   452798351d56ac331d614a1508733f4c
#
_cell.length_a   1.000
_cell.length_b   1.000
_cell.length_c   1.000
_cell.angle_alpha   90.00
_cell.angle_beta   90.00
_cell.angle_gamma   90.00
#
_symmetry.space_group_name_H-M   'P 1'
#
loop_
_entity.id
_entity.type
_entity.pdbx_description
1 polymer ?
#
loop_
_entity_poly.entity_id
_entity_poly.type
_entity_poly.pdbx_seq_one_letter_code
_entity_poly.pdbx_strand_id
1 'polypeptide(L)' 'MRALIELAVNETAVILNFSDSEIALKLLELGCMPGASIQLLHRAPMGDPLAFLIDGSIITMRKKEAATVMIHSK' A
#
# COMPACT_ATOMS: atom_id res chain seq x y z
N MET A 1 8.91 7.02 -9.89
CA MET A 1 7.75 6.80 -9.00
C MET A 1 7.24 5.38 -9.20
N ARG A 2 6.93 4.70 -8.10
CA ARG A 2 6.50 3.31 -8.15
C ARG A 2 5.10 3.19 -7.57
N ALA A 3 4.38 2.15 -7.98
CA ALA A 3 3.12 1.79 -7.34
C ALA A 3 3.39 0.83 -6.19
N LEU A 4 2.54 0.90 -5.17
CA LEU A 4 2.68 0.08 -3.96
C LEU A 4 2.72 -1.42 -4.28
N ILE A 5 1.99 -1.85 -5.31
CA ILE A 5 1.95 -3.25 -5.72
C ILE A 5 3.33 -3.79 -6.12
N GLU A 6 4.28 -2.90 -6.43
CA GLU A 6 5.61 -3.29 -6.86
C GLU A 6 6.60 -3.55 -5.73
N LEU A 7 6.19 -3.34 -4.47
CA LEU A 7 7.07 -3.59 -3.34
C LEU A 7 7.43 -5.07 -3.23
N ALA A 8 8.67 -5.32 -2.84
CA ALA A 8 9.08 -6.66 -2.45
C ALA A 8 8.63 -6.92 -1.00
N VAL A 9 8.50 -8.19 -0.64
CA VAL A 9 8.15 -8.56 0.74
C VAL A 9 9.21 -7.99 1.68
N ASN A 10 8.74 -7.37 2.75
CA ASN A 10 9.51 -6.68 3.79
C ASN A 10 10.12 -5.35 3.36
N GLU A 11 9.93 -4.94 2.12
CA GLU A 11 10.38 -3.62 1.68
C GLU A 11 9.46 -2.54 2.27
N THR A 12 10.06 -1.42 2.71
CA THR A 12 9.34 -0.27 3.26
C THR A 12 9.42 0.90 2.30
N ALA A 13 8.35 1.67 2.22
CA ALA A 13 8.28 2.85 1.37
C ALA A 13 7.44 3.93 2.05
N VAL A 14 7.40 5.11 1.43
CA VAL A 14 6.58 6.22 1.90
C VAL A 14 5.46 6.45 0.88
N ILE A 15 4.24 6.60 1.36
CA ILE A 15 3.09 6.87 0.51
C ILE A 15 3.15 8.32 0.01
N LEU A 16 3.05 8.52 -1.30
CA LEU A 16 3.06 9.84 -1.91
C LEU A 16 1.66 10.34 -2.22
N ASN A 17 0.94 9.60 -3.03
CA ASN A 17 -0.41 10.00 -3.45
C ASN A 17 -1.15 8.79 -4.04
N PHE A 18 -2.36 9.04 -4.52
CA PHE A 18 -3.21 8.03 -5.10
C PHE A 18 -3.63 8.44 -6.51
N SER A 19 -3.73 7.46 -7.41
CA SER A 19 -4.15 7.72 -8.79
C SER A 19 -5.66 7.54 -9.01
N ASP A 20 -6.39 7.06 -8.01
CA ASP A 20 -7.84 6.83 -8.09
C ASP A 20 -8.51 7.43 -6.85
N SER A 21 -9.37 8.43 -7.06
CA SER A 21 -9.96 9.17 -5.94
C SER A 21 -10.95 8.36 -5.12
N GLU A 22 -11.67 7.44 -5.75
CA GLU A 22 -12.63 6.61 -5.02
C GLU A 22 -11.92 5.61 -4.11
N ILE A 23 -10.89 4.97 -4.63
CA ILE A 23 -10.08 4.03 -3.85
C ILE A 23 -9.33 4.79 -2.76
N ALA A 24 -8.87 6.01 -3.05
CA ALA A 24 -8.15 6.83 -2.09
C ALA A 24 -8.97 7.07 -0.82
N LEU A 25 -10.26 7.39 -0.95
CA LEU A 25 -11.12 7.63 0.21
C LEU A 25 -11.18 6.39 1.11
N LYS A 26 -11.32 5.22 0.52
CA LYS A 26 -11.37 3.97 1.26
C LYS A 26 -10.05 3.72 1.99
N LEU A 27 -8.93 3.93 1.30
CA LEU A 27 -7.61 3.68 1.87
C LEU A 27 -7.27 4.68 2.98
N LEU A 28 -7.68 5.93 2.83
CA LEU A 28 -7.49 6.96 3.86
C LEU A 28 -8.20 6.56 5.16
N GLU A 29 -9.39 5.98 5.06
CA GLU A 29 -10.13 5.50 6.22
C GLU A 29 -9.39 4.37 6.94
N LEU A 30 -8.58 3.61 6.23
CA LEU A 30 -7.79 2.53 6.81
C LEU A 30 -6.44 3.01 7.38
N GLY A 31 -6.13 4.30 7.25
CA GLY A 31 -4.87 4.85 7.73
C GLY A 31 -3.78 4.95 6.67
N CYS A 32 -4.10 4.64 5.43
CA CYS A 32 -3.16 4.71 4.31
C CYS A 32 -3.10 6.15 3.81
N MET A 33 -2.26 6.97 4.45
CA MET A 33 -2.19 8.41 4.19
C MET A 33 -0.86 8.83 3.57
N PRO A 34 -0.86 9.88 2.71
CA PRO A 34 0.39 10.43 2.21
C PRO A 34 1.34 10.79 3.35
N GLY A 35 2.60 10.44 3.20
CA GLY A 35 3.62 10.67 4.22
C GLY A 35 3.81 9.50 5.18
N ALA A 36 2.88 8.56 5.23
CA ALA A 36 3.01 7.39 6.11
C ALA A 36 4.00 6.38 5.55
N SER A 37 4.70 5.68 6.45
CA SER A 37 5.55 4.55 6.07
C SER A 37 4.69 3.31 5.93
N ILE A 38 4.94 2.53 4.90
CA ILE A 38 4.19 1.31 4.63
C ILE A 38 5.18 0.20 4.27
N GLN A 39 4.95 -0.98 4.81
CA GLN A 39 5.81 -2.15 4.56
C GLN A 39 4.96 -3.30 4.05
N LEU A 40 5.40 -3.96 2.99
CA LEU A 40 4.73 -5.17 2.52
C LEU A 40 5.16 -6.35 3.39
N LEU A 41 4.20 -6.94 4.11
CA LEU A 41 4.48 -8.07 5.00
C LEU A 41 4.32 -9.41 4.29
N HIS A 42 3.30 -9.51 3.46
CA HIS A 42 2.92 -10.81 2.89
C HIS A 42 2.14 -10.62 1.59
N ARG A 43 2.42 -11.51 0.65
CA ARG A 43 1.69 -11.57 -0.61
C ARG A 43 1.05 -12.95 -0.68
N ALA A 44 -0.27 -13.02 -0.83
CA ALA A 44 -0.97 -14.31 -0.94
C ALA A 44 -0.41 -15.11 -2.13
N PRO A 45 -0.53 -16.45 -2.11
CA PRO A 45 0.05 -17.30 -3.17
C PRO A 45 -0.35 -16.91 -4.58
N MET A 46 -1.58 -16.40 -4.76
CA MET A 46 -2.05 -15.96 -6.07
C MET A 46 -1.73 -14.47 -6.33
N GLY A 47 -0.98 -13.84 -5.42
CA GLY A 47 -0.65 -12.43 -5.54
C GLY A 47 -1.72 -11.49 -5.03
N ASP A 48 -2.84 -11.97 -4.50
CA ASP A 48 -3.96 -11.17 -4.06
C ASP A 48 -4.72 -11.91 -2.94
N PRO A 49 -4.96 -11.31 -1.77
CA PRO A 49 -4.61 -9.94 -1.38
C PRO A 49 -3.18 -9.79 -0.89
N LEU A 50 -2.80 -8.54 -0.61
CA LEU A 50 -1.52 -8.18 -0.02
C LEU A 50 -1.75 -7.69 1.40
N ALA A 51 -0.82 -8.02 2.32
CA ALA A 51 -0.89 -7.52 3.70
C ALA A 51 0.23 -6.52 3.93
N PHE A 52 -0.12 -5.37 4.50
CA PHE A 52 0.82 -4.27 4.77
C PHE A 52 0.79 -3.86 6.22
N LEU A 53 1.91 -3.33 6.69
CA LEU A 53 2.03 -2.73 8.01
C LEU A 53 2.09 -1.21 7.86
N ILE A 54 1.18 -0.49 8.51
CA ILE A 54 1.14 0.97 8.56
C ILE A 54 0.89 1.38 10.00
N ASP A 55 1.81 2.18 10.59
CA ASP A 55 1.68 2.69 11.95
C ASP A 55 1.31 1.61 12.97
N GLY A 56 1.93 0.45 12.88
CA GLY A 56 1.70 -0.65 13.81
C GLY A 56 0.44 -1.46 13.55
N SER A 57 -0.34 -1.09 12.54
CA SER A 57 -1.57 -1.81 12.17
C SER A 57 -1.36 -2.58 10.89
N ILE A 58 -1.92 -3.78 10.83
CA ILE A 58 -1.87 -4.60 9.63
C ILE A 58 -3.16 -4.40 8.85
N ILE A 59 -3.04 -4.00 7.59
CA ILE A 59 -4.19 -3.87 6.70
C ILE A 59 -3.99 -4.76 5.48
N THR A 60 -5.09 -5.21 4.89
CA THR A 60 -5.04 -5.97 3.65
C THR A 60 -5.62 -5.13 2.53
N MET A 61 -5.13 -5.37 1.33
CA MET A 61 -5.46 -4.57 0.16
C MET A 61 -5.45 -5.45 -1.06
N ARG A 62 -6.41 -5.26 -1.95
CA ARG A 62 -6.43 -5.97 -3.22
C ARG A 62 -5.37 -5.42 -4.16
N LYS A 63 -4.90 -6.24 -5.09
CA LYS A 63 -3.91 -5.83 -6.08
C LYS A 63 -4.32 -4.56 -6.81
N LYS A 64 -5.58 -4.48 -7.22
CA LYS A 64 -6.06 -3.31 -7.96
C LYS A 64 -6.02 -2.03 -7.11
N GLU A 65 -6.17 -2.16 -5.80
CA GLU A 65 -6.07 -1.03 -4.89
C GLU A 65 -4.61 -0.61 -4.73
N ALA A 66 -3.73 -1.59 -4.51
CA ALA A 66 -2.30 -1.32 -4.35
C ALA A 66 -1.68 -0.71 -5.62
N ALA A 67 -2.25 -1.02 -6.78
CA ALA A 67 -1.79 -0.46 -8.05
C ALA A 67 -2.06 1.05 -8.15
N THR A 68 -2.98 1.59 -7.35
CA THR A 68 -3.33 3.01 -7.38
C THR A 68 -2.55 3.86 -6.38
N VAL A 69 -1.79 3.23 -5.48
CA VAL A 69 -1.02 3.96 -4.47
C VAL A 69 0.38 4.20 -5.00
N MET A 70 0.76 5.48 -5.11
CA MET A 70 2.09 5.85 -5.56
C MET A 70 2.99 6.00 -4.36
N ILE A 71 4.18 5.44 -4.45
CA ILE A 71 5.13 5.40 -3.34
C ILE A 71 6.49 5.91 -3.77
N HIS A 72 7.30 6.22 -2.75
CA HIS A 72 8.70 6.56 -2.89
C HIS A 72 9.49 5.62 -2.01
N SER A 73 10.59 5.07 -2.54
CA SER A 73 11.44 4.16 -1.77
C SER A 73 12.03 4.88 -0.57
N LYS A 74 12.06 4.17 0.55
CA LYS A 74 12.54 4.76 1.79
C LYS A 74 14.06 4.65 1.91
#